data_265c5302da3ade56fe41f01e09cae848
#
_entry.id   265c5302da3ade56fe41f01e09cae848
#
_cell.length_a   1.000
_cell.length_b   1.000
_cell.length_c   1.000
_cell.angle_alpha   90.00
_cell.angle_beta   90.00
_cell.angle_gamma   90.00
#
_symmetry.space_group_name_H-M   'P 1'
#
loop_
_entity.id
_entity.type
_entity.pdbx_description
1 polymer ?
#
loop_
_entity_poly.entity_id
_entity_poly.type
_entity_poly.pdbx_seq_one_letter_code
_entity_poly.pdbx_strand_id
1 'polypeptide(L)'
;MKRIFISLTALVLALCMCIGLCAGAYADGTAPVAENLELQTYQNVSVGGSLSAYDPDGGALEYTITTEPVKGSIKLENDGSFVYTPRENKKGRDYFGYKAADADGNLSQEATVIIKIEKPKKDVLYSDMRGRADEYSAVLLSEKNIFTGEQIGGEYCFGPDKNVSRGEFLSMCMLISGKPLLESAMKTGFADDENIPSWMKGYVSTAAMCGVAGGGEYGEAFEAQTPVTKSEAALMLDRAINVTTVSYIPLDEALDADIAQACANLSACGVMDDAIGRNGEYLTRGEMARMLSAAIKLTENR
;
A
#
# COMPACT_ATOMS: atom_id res chain seq x y z
N MET A 1 47.55 -74.67 11.10
CA MET A 1 47.22 -73.65 10.08
C MET A 1 45.71 -73.65 9.91
N LYS A 2 44.98 -72.68 10.56
CA LYS A 2 43.55 -72.52 10.41
C LYS A 2 43.33 -71.41 9.38
N ARG A 3 42.78 -71.76 8.23
CA ARG A 3 42.37 -70.80 7.18
C ARG A 3 41.05 -70.16 7.60
N ILE A 4 41.08 -68.85 7.79
CA ILE A 4 39.87 -68.01 8.01
C ILE A 4 39.22 -67.75 6.64
N PHE A 5 38.09 -68.40 6.39
CA PHE A 5 37.25 -68.10 5.27
C PHE A 5 36.39 -66.81 5.65
N ILE A 6 36.82 -65.67 5.20
CA ILE A 6 35.97 -64.49 5.26
C ILE A 6 34.97 -64.62 4.11
N SER A 7 33.69 -64.77 4.45
CA SER A 7 32.61 -64.93 3.50
C SER A 7 32.46 -63.67 2.66
N LEU A 8 32.48 -63.85 1.32
CA LEU A 8 32.33 -62.84 0.32
C LEU A 8 30.98 -62.10 0.47
N THR A 9 30.02 -62.65 1.21
CA THR A 9 28.71 -62.02 1.50
C THR A 9 28.78 -60.88 2.50
N ALA A 10 29.75 -60.81 3.39
CA ALA A 10 29.94 -59.72 4.34
C ALA A 10 30.51 -58.44 3.67
N LEU A 11 31.30 -58.63 2.58
CA LEU A 11 31.87 -57.51 1.85
C LEU A 11 30.84 -56.80 0.95
N VAL A 12 29.85 -57.52 0.42
CA VAL A 12 28.78 -56.94 -0.41
C VAL A 12 27.77 -56.17 0.45
N LEU A 13 27.51 -56.62 1.68
CA LEU A 13 26.62 -55.90 2.61
C LEU A 13 27.27 -54.61 3.17
N ALA A 14 28.60 -54.56 3.33
CA ALA A 14 29.29 -53.35 3.75
C ALA A 14 29.39 -52.28 2.63
N LEU A 15 29.39 -52.71 1.35
CA LEU A 15 29.42 -51.79 0.21
C LEU A 15 28.05 -51.22 -0.11
N CYS A 16 26.94 -51.88 0.25
CA CYS A 16 25.59 -51.35 0.13
C CYS A 16 25.19 -50.35 1.21
N MET A 17 25.90 -50.27 2.34
CA MET A 17 25.63 -49.30 3.40
C MET A 17 26.31 -47.94 3.21
N CYS A 18 27.20 -47.78 2.21
CA CYS A 18 27.87 -46.51 1.90
C CYS A 18 27.30 -45.77 0.71
N ILE A 19 26.25 -46.32 0.07
CA ILE A 19 25.38 -45.52 -0.80
C ILE A 19 24.33 -44.92 0.13
N GLY A 20 24.83 -44.09 1.07
CA GLY A 20 23.97 -43.23 1.89
C GLY A 20 23.16 -42.36 0.96
N LEU A 21 21.86 -42.52 1.08
CA LEU A 21 20.84 -41.62 0.56
C LEU A 21 21.25 -40.14 0.69
N CYS A 22 21.89 -39.60 -0.31
CA CYS A 22 21.54 -38.28 -0.74
C CYS A 22 20.21 -38.45 -1.49
N ALA A 23 19.10 -38.67 -0.77
CA ALA A 23 17.83 -38.28 -1.21
C ALA A 23 17.91 -36.72 -1.23
N GLY A 24 18.43 -36.17 -2.32
CA GLY A 24 18.08 -34.81 -2.68
C GLY A 24 16.57 -34.83 -2.68
N ALA A 25 15.97 -34.09 -1.80
CA ALA A 25 14.57 -33.75 -1.92
C ALA A 25 14.47 -33.11 -3.31
N TYR A 26 14.01 -33.89 -4.29
CA TYR A 26 13.53 -33.28 -5.53
C TYR A 26 12.30 -32.50 -5.10
N ALA A 27 12.39 -31.19 -5.14
CA ALA A 27 11.25 -30.33 -4.99
C ALA A 27 10.25 -30.76 -6.08
N ASP A 28 9.05 -31.11 -5.67
CA ASP A 28 7.95 -31.48 -6.58
C ASP A 28 7.24 -30.18 -6.95
N GLY A 29 6.98 -29.92 -8.23
CA GLY A 29 6.32 -28.71 -8.70
C GLY A 29 7.21 -27.76 -9.49
N THR A 30 6.61 -26.66 -9.90
CA THR A 30 7.22 -25.60 -10.72
C THR A 30 7.67 -24.44 -9.83
N ALA A 31 8.93 -24.02 -9.95
CA ALA A 31 9.46 -22.91 -9.16
C ALA A 31 8.64 -21.62 -9.35
N PRO A 32 8.40 -20.84 -8.28
CA PRO A 32 7.69 -19.57 -8.37
C PRO A 32 8.47 -18.54 -9.19
N VAL A 33 7.75 -17.53 -9.70
CA VAL A 33 8.30 -16.43 -10.49
C VAL A 33 8.20 -15.16 -9.68
N ALA A 34 9.33 -14.67 -9.18
CA ALA A 34 9.40 -13.41 -8.43
C ALA A 34 9.42 -12.20 -9.36
N GLU A 35 8.75 -11.12 -8.97
CA GLU A 35 8.55 -9.92 -9.76
C GLU A 35 9.46 -8.78 -9.32
N ASN A 36 10.02 -8.05 -10.30
CA ASN A 36 10.78 -6.83 -10.00
C ASN A 36 9.85 -5.72 -9.53
N LEU A 37 10.35 -4.87 -8.62
CA LEU A 37 9.60 -3.77 -8.06
C LEU A 37 10.42 -2.47 -8.14
N GLU A 38 9.79 -1.35 -8.45
CA GLU A 38 10.39 -0.02 -8.35
C GLU A 38 9.59 0.85 -7.39
N LEU A 39 10.27 1.38 -6.38
CA LEU A 39 9.72 2.29 -5.38
C LEU A 39 10.45 3.63 -5.39
N GLN A 40 9.76 4.64 -4.89
CA GLN A 40 10.31 5.98 -4.71
C GLN A 40 10.15 6.40 -3.26
N THR A 41 11.18 7.09 -2.73
CA THR A 41 11.10 7.74 -1.43
C THR A 41 11.91 9.03 -1.43
N TYR A 42 11.90 9.74 -0.30
CA TYR A 42 12.72 10.92 -0.06
C TYR A 42 13.89 10.61 0.88
N GLN A 43 14.89 11.51 0.90
CA GLN A 43 16.00 11.44 1.86
C GLN A 43 15.44 11.39 3.29
N ASN A 44 15.96 10.46 4.08
CA ASN A 44 15.59 10.26 5.50
C ASN A 44 14.11 9.85 5.72
N VAL A 45 13.41 9.41 4.69
CA VAL A 45 12.00 9.02 4.74
C VAL A 45 11.87 7.55 4.39
N SER A 46 11.26 6.77 5.28
CA SER A 46 11.02 5.34 5.04
C SER A 46 9.89 5.13 4.02
N VAL A 47 9.92 4.01 3.33
CA VAL A 47 8.86 3.60 2.40
C VAL A 47 8.52 2.14 2.58
N GLY A 48 7.24 1.84 2.63
CA GLY A 48 6.72 0.48 2.62
C GLY A 48 6.54 -0.05 1.20
N GLY A 49 6.67 -1.35 1.06
CA GLY A 49 6.38 -2.10 -0.15
C GLY A 49 5.97 -3.52 0.19
N SER A 50 5.59 -4.28 -0.83
CA SER A 50 5.30 -5.71 -0.71
C SER A 50 6.02 -6.44 -1.84
N LEU A 51 6.72 -7.51 -1.50
CA LEU A 51 7.30 -8.43 -2.47
C LEU A 51 6.19 -9.24 -3.11
N SER A 52 6.31 -9.53 -4.40
CA SER A 52 5.33 -10.28 -5.17
C SER A 52 6.00 -11.42 -5.93
N ALA A 53 5.34 -12.56 -5.94
CA ALA A 53 5.69 -13.67 -6.81
C ALA A 53 4.43 -14.45 -7.19
N TYR A 54 4.47 -15.05 -8.38
CA TYR A 54 3.45 -15.97 -8.86
C TYR A 54 3.94 -17.41 -8.73
N ASP A 55 3.13 -18.25 -8.09
CA ASP A 55 3.36 -19.69 -8.02
C ASP A 55 2.43 -20.37 -9.04
N PRO A 56 2.99 -21.07 -10.06
CA PRO A 56 2.18 -21.79 -11.04
C PRO A 56 1.33 -22.93 -10.46
N ASP A 57 1.80 -23.54 -9.38
CA ASP A 57 1.13 -24.66 -8.72
C ASP A 57 0.19 -24.18 -7.60
N GLY A 58 0.27 -22.89 -7.26
CA GLY A 58 -0.48 -22.25 -6.19
C GLY A 58 0.13 -22.55 -4.81
N GLY A 59 -0.33 -21.79 -3.81
CA GLY A 59 0.10 -21.99 -2.44
C GLY A 59 0.72 -20.75 -1.79
N ALA A 60 1.14 -20.92 -0.54
CA ALA A 60 1.80 -19.87 0.21
C ALA A 60 3.27 -19.76 -0.22
N LEU A 61 3.76 -18.54 -0.31
CA LEU A 61 5.14 -18.22 -0.66
C LEU A 61 5.88 -17.62 0.53
N GLU A 62 7.15 -18.00 0.69
CA GLU A 62 8.08 -17.40 1.63
C GLU A 62 9.09 -16.53 0.89
N TYR A 63 9.44 -15.37 1.46
CA TYR A 63 10.35 -14.42 0.84
C TYR A 63 11.65 -14.30 1.62
N THR A 64 12.78 -14.26 0.90
CA THR A 64 14.11 -14.13 1.50
C THR A 64 14.92 -13.07 0.76
N ILE A 65 15.54 -12.13 1.49
CA ILE A 65 16.48 -11.17 0.93
C ILE A 65 17.79 -11.88 0.59
N THR A 66 18.22 -11.74 -0.65
CA THR A 66 19.46 -12.37 -1.17
C THR A 66 20.58 -11.35 -1.33
N THR A 67 20.26 -10.10 -1.59
CA THR A 67 21.20 -9.00 -1.75
C THR A 67 20.73 -7.80 -0.93
N GLU A 68 21.55 -7.38 0.04
CA GLU A 68 21.22 -6.24 0.92
C GLU A 68 21.42 -4.89 0.23
N PRO A 69 20.62 -3.86 0.56
CA PRO A 69 20.80 -2.53 0.01
C PRO A 69 22.02 -1.81 0.60
N VAL A 70 22.65 -0.96 -0.19
CA VAL A 70 23.86 -0.23 0.20
C VAL A 70 23.54 1.11 0.89
N LYS A 71 22.43 1.75 0.50
CA LYS A 71 22.09 3.10 0.98
C LYS A 71 21.00 3.11 2.06
N GLY A 72 20.49 1.96 2.45
CA GLY A 72 19.42 1.83 3.43
C GLY A 72 19.50 0.53 4.21
N SER A 73 18.40 0.20 4.86
CA SER A 73 18.14 -1.08 5.52
C SER A 73 16.71 -1.51 5.24
N ILE A 74 16.46 -2.82 5.32
CA ILE A 74 15.14 -3.42 5.10
C ILE A 74 14.70 -4.12 6.38
N LYS A 75 13.43 -3.98 6.69
CA LYS A 75 12.71 -4.84 7.63
C LYS A 75 11.65 -5.58 6.82
N LEU A 76 11.82 -6.89 6.63
CA LEU A 76 10.90 -7.77 5.93
C LEU A 76 10.01 -8.49 6.95
N GLU A 77 8.72 -8.58 6.68
CA GLU A 77 7.74 -9.36 7.43
C GLU A 77 7.41 -10.67 6.69
N ASN A 78 6.78 -11.62 7.40
CA ASN A 78 6.52 -12.96 6.86
C ASN A 78 5.53 -12.98 5.68
N ASP A 79 4.67 -11.97 5.58
CA ASP A 79 3.70 -11.81 4.47
C ASP A 79 4.29 -11.19 3.21
N GLY A 80 5.61 -10.93 3.20
CA GLY A 80 6.30 -10.28 2.10
C GLY A 80 6.24 -8.75 2.14
N SER A 81 5.50 -8.16 3.08
CA SER A 81 5.55 -6.72 3.30
C SER A 81 6.90 -6.31 3.87
N PHE A 82 7.38 -5.15 3.49
CA PHE A 82 8.67 -4.64 3.99
C PHE A 82 8.67 -3.13 4.17
N VAL A 83 9.58 -2.66 5.01
CA VAL A 83 9.90 -1.23 5.15
C VAL A 83 11.36 -1.03 4.80
N TYR A 84 11.63 -0.20 3.80
CA TYR A 84 12.96 0.28 3.47
C TYR A 84 13.19 1.64 4.13
N THR A 85 14.30 1.77 4.86
CA THR A 85 14.69 3.02 5.53
C THR A 85 16.03 3.49 4.96
N PRO A 86 16.07 4.64 4.25
CA PRO A 86 17.32 5.22 3.78
C PRO A 86 18.26 5.55 4.94
N ARG A 87 19.56 5.29 4.78
CA ARG A 87 20.58 5.84 5.70
C ARG A 87 20.62 7.34 5.56
N GLU A 88 21.04 8.01 6.62
CA GLU A 88 21.03 9.46 6.72
C GLU A 88 21.64 10.14 5.48
N ASN A 89 20.91 11.11 4.93
CA ASN A 89 21.29 11.95 3.80
C ASN A 89 21.66 11.22 2.49
N LYS A 90 21.35 9.93 2.35
CA LYS A 90 21.54 9.18 1.09
C LYS A 90 20.52 9.60 0.04
N LYS A 91 20.94 9.59 -1.24
CA LYS A 91 20.12 9.90 -2.42
C LYS A 91 20.53 9.07 -3.63
N GLY A 92 19.72 9.13 -4.68
CA GLY A 92 19.91 8.39 -5.92
C GLY A 92 19.29 7.01 -5.82
N ARG A 93 19.73 6.05 -6.63
CA ARG A 93 19.18 4.69 -6.63
C ARG A 93 19.90 3.82 -5.63
N ASP A 94 19.12 2.93 -5.00
CA ASP A 94 19.56 1.78 -4.21
C ASP A 94 18.87 0.53 -4.72
N TYR A 95 19.38 -0.65 -4.39
CA TYR A 95 18.89 -1.91 -4.89
C TYR A 95 18.99 -2.97 -3.82
N PHE A 96 18.03 -3.89 -3.80
CA PHE A 96 18.16 -5.14 -3.09
C PHE A 96 17.57 -6.28 -3.90
N GLY A 97 18.06 -7.51 -3.68
CA GLY A 97 17.58 -8.72 -4.33
C GLY A 97 16.77 -9.58 -3.38
N TYR A 98 15.79 -10.31 -3.92
CA TYR A 98 15.04 -11.29 -3.15
C TYR A 98 14.67 -12.50 -3.99
N LYS A 99 14.33 -13.61 -3.31
CA LYS A 99 13.74 -14.81 -3.89
C LYS A 99 12.47 -15.18 -3.15
N ALA A 100 11.58 -15.85 -3.86
CA ALA A 100 10.42 -16.52 -3.31
C ALA A 100 10.68 -18.03 -3.28
N ALA A 101 10.19 -18.71 -2.24
CA ALA A 101 10.16 -20.15 -2.11
C ALA A 101 8.71 -20.61 -1.98
N ASP A 102 8.35 -21.72 -2.65
CA ASP A 102 7.09 -22.43 -2.43
C ASP A 102 7.16 -23.39 -1.24
N ALA A 103 6.05 -24.07 -0.94
CA ALA A 103 5.95 -25.03 0.15
C ALA A 103 6.83 -26.29 -0.04
N ASP A 104 7.18 -26.61 -1.30
CA ASP A 104 8.01 -27.75 -1.68
C ASP A 104 9.51 -27.40 -1.68
N GLY A 105 9.86 -26.13 -1.45
CA GLY A 105 11.23 -25.63 -1.38
C GLY A 105 11.83 -25.26 -2.74
N ASN A 106 11.02 -25.14 -3.82
CA ASN A 106 11.50 -24.60 -5.08
C ASN A 106 11.71 -23.10 -4.96
N LEU A 107 12.86 -22.62 -5.46
CA LEU A 107 13.24 -21.21 -5.38
C LEU A 107 13.04 -20.50 -6.72
N SER A 108 12.49 -19.29 -6.68
CA SER A 108 12.46 -18.40 -7.85
C SER A 108 13.87 -18.01 -8.30
N GLN A 109 13.97 -17.46 -9.52
CA GLN A 109 15.10 -16.60 -9.86
C GLN A 109 15.10 -15.36 -8.96
N GLU A 110 16.28 -14.75 -8.76
CA GLU A 110 16.39 -13.52 -7.99
C GLU A 110 15.66 -12.37 -8.74
N ALA A 111 14.77 -11.70 -8.03
CA ALA A 111 14.14 -10.46 -8.47
C ALA A 111 14.78 -9.26 -7.77
N THR A 112 14.73 -8.11 -8.44
CA THR A 112 15.37 -6.88 -7.96
C THR A 112 14.30 -5.85 -7.57
N VAL A 113 14.46 -5.26 -6.39
CA VAL A 113 13.74 -4.08 -5.96
C VAL A 113 14.65 -2.86 -6.12
N ILE A 114 14.16 -1.86 -6.86
CA ILE A 114 14.85 -0.59 -7.10
C ILE A 114 14.20 0.47 -6.23
N ILE A 115 15.01 1.18 -5.43
CA ILE A 115 14.56 2.29 -4.60
C ILE A 115 15.15 3.59 -5.14
N LYS A 116 14.32 4.50 -5.61
CA LYS A 116 14.71 5.86 -6.02
C LYS A 116 14.57 6.81 -4.84
N ILE A 117 15.69 7.31 -4.33
CA ILE A 117 15.74 8.23 -3.20
C ILE A 117 15.93 9.64 -3.72
N GLU A 118 14.93 10.49 -3.57
CA GLU A 118 14.95 11.88 -4.02
C GLU A 118 15.16 12.86 -2.85
N LYS A 119 15.58 14.09 -3.15
CA LYS A 119 15.60 15.14 -2.15
C LYS A 119 14.20 15.76 -2.06
N PRO A 120 13.59 15.87 -0.85
CA PRO A 120 12.32 16.56 -0.71
C PRO A 120 12.50 18.06 -1.04
N LYS A 121 11.45 18.68 -1.57
CA LYS A 121 11.41 20.14 -1.83
C LYS A 121 11.09 20.92 -0.57
N LYS A 122 10.27 20.31 0.31
CA LYS A 122 9.90 20.85 1.60
C LYS A 122 10.69 20.16 2.70
N ASP A 123 11.04 20.89 3.74
CA ASP A 123 11.72 20.35 4.92
C ASP A 123 10.68 19.92 5.98
N VAL A 124 9.78 19.02 5.57
CA VAL A 124 8.75 18.46 6.44
C VAL A 124 9.09 17.02 6.73
N LEU A 125 9.55 16.76 7.94
CA LEU A 125 9.76 15.42 8.49
C LEU A 125 8.87 15.25 9.73
N TYR A 126 8.10 14.20 9.75
CA TYR A 126 7.18 13.92 10.85
C TYR A 126 7.85 13.11 11.95
N SER A 127 7.81 13.61 13.18
CA SER A 127 8.42 12.92 14.32
C SER A 127 7.71 11.60 14.66
N ASP A 128 6.40 11.53 14.40
CA ASP A 128 5.53 10.38 14.67
C ASP A 128 5.38 9.38 13.52
N MET A 129 6.09 9.63 12.38
CA MET A 129 6.03 8.75 11.22
C MET A 129 7.33 7.98 10.96
N ARG A 130 8.39 8.25 11.70
CA ARG A 130 9.72 7.68 11.44
C ARG A 130 9.72 6.15 11.43
N GLY A 131 10.22 5.56 10.34
CA GLY A 131 10.35 4.12 10.18
C GLY A 131 9.03 3.40 9.89
N ARG A 132 7.93 4.13 9.68
CA ARG A 132 6.65 3.55 9.29
C ARG A 132 6.59 3.31 7.78
N ALA A 133 5.81 2.32 7.36
CA ALA A 133 5.58 2.01 5.94
C ALA A 133 4.90 3.16 5.18
N ASP A 134 4.08 3.95 5.88
CA ASP A 134 3.29 5.07 5.34
C ASP A 134 3.98 6.44 5.48
N GLU A 135 5.22 6.50 5.97
CA GLU A 135 5.98 7.74 6.12
C GLU A 135 6.16 8.48 4.78
N TYR A 136 6.55 7.76 3.71
CA TYR A 136 6.65 8.35 2.37
C TYR A 136 5.33 8.96 1.90
N SER A 137 4.22 8.28 2.11
CA SER A 137 2.91 8.76 1.70
C SER A 137 2.53 10.06 2.42
N ALA A 138 2.81 10.15 3.73
CA ALA A 138 2.58 11.37 4.51
C ALA A 138 3.41 12.56 3.98
N VAL A 139 4.70 12.33 3.74
CA VAL A 139 5.60 13.38 3.18
C VAL A 139 5.17 13.77 1.77
N LEU A 140 4.77 12.83 0.92
CA LEU A 140 4.26 13.11 -0.43
C LEU A 140 3.05 14.04 -0.41
N LEU A 141 2.08 13.83 0.49
CA LEU A 141 0.93 14.73 0.62
C LEU A 141 1.35 16.15 0.98
N SER A 142 2.35 16.32 1.85
CA SER A 142 2.91 17.63 2.15
C SER A 142 3.60 18.25 0.94
N GLU A 143 4.46 17.50 0.24
CA GLU A 143 5.14 17.94 -0.98
C GLU A 143 4.17 18.43 -2.06
N LYS A 144 3.00 17.79 -2.16
CA LYS A 144 1.91 18.14 -3.09
C LYS A 144 0.94 19.22 -2.58
N ASN A 145 1.16 19.81 -1.39
CA ASN A 145 0.26 20.78 -0.73
C ASN A 145 -1.17 20.24 -0.47
N ILE A 146 -1.33 18.95 -0.27
CA ILE A 146 -2.61 18.31 -0.03
C ILE A 146 -2.90 18.27 1.47
N PHE A 147 -1.93 17.80 2.26
CA PHE A 147 -2.05 17.71 3.71
C PHE A 147 -0.68 17.77 4.38
N THR A 148 -0.53 18.59 5.43
CA THR A 148 0.76 18.76 6.12
C THR A 148 0.71 18.33 7.59
N GLY A 149 -0.46 17.94 8.14
CA GLY A 149 -0.58 17.60 9.54
C GLY A 149 -0.55 18.84 10.45
N GLU A 150 -0.07 18.66 11.66
CA GLU A 150 -0.04 19.68 12.73
C GLU A 150 1.41 19.99 13.12
N GLN A 151 1.66 21.21 13.58
CA GLN A 151 2.96 21.55 14.18
C GLN A 151 2.79 21.68 15.70
N ILE A 152 3.45 20.80 16.44
CA ILE A 152 3.35 20.72 17.90
C ILE A 152 4.75 20.87 18.50
N GLY A 153 4.96 21.91 19.32
CA GLY A 153 6.27 22.13 19.94
C GLY A 153 7.43 22.42 18.96
N GLY A 154 7.12 22.85 17.74
CA GLY A 154 8.12 23.09 16.69
C GLY A 154 8.39 21.88 15.79
N GLU A 155 7.83 20.72 16.09
CA GLU A 155 7.93 19.51 15.27
C GLU A 155 6.65 19.28 14.46
N TYR A 156 6.79 18.72 13.28
CA TYR A 156 5.64 18.26 12.49
C TYR A 156 5.18 16.91 13.01
N CYS A 157 3.86 16.80 13.23
CA CYS A 157 3.16 15.57 13.61
C CYS A 157 2.06 15.29 12.58
N PHE A 158 2.05 14.08 12.05
CA PHE A 158 1.03 13.66 11.08
C PHE A 158 -0.24 13.15 11.77
N GLY A 159 -0.06 12.49 12.91
CA GLY A 159 -1.13 11.84 13.66
C GLY A 159 -1.71 10.63 12.91
N PRO A 160 -0.91 9.61 12.54
CA PRO A 160 -1.33 8.55 11.61
C PRO A 160 -2.55 7.76 12.08
N ASP A 161 -2.75 7.66 13.40
CA ASP A 161 -3.85 6.89 13.98
C ASP A 161 -5.11 7.74 14.26
N LYS A 162 -5.08 9.05 13.97
CA LYS A 162 -6.26 9.92 14.07
C LYS A 162 -7.20 9.66 12.89
N ASN A 163 -8.50 9.68 13.15
CA ASN A 163 -9.51 9.62 12.10
C ASN A 163 -9.51 10.90 11.25
N VAL A 164 -9.88 10.77 9.99
CA VAL A 164 -10.05 11.88 9.04
C VAL A 164 -11.51 12.28 9.01
N SER A 165 -11.79 13.59 9.02
CA SER A 165 -13.16 14.05 8.85
C SER A 165 -13.62 13.97 7.38
N ARG A 166 -14.93 13.83 7.19
CA ARG A 166 -15.56 13.75 5.86
C ARG A 166 -15.22 14.95 4.98
N GLY A 167 -15.26 16.15 5.56
CA GLY A 167 -14.93 17.38 4.83
C GLY A 167 -13.45 17.51 4.49
N GLU A 168 -12.54 17.11 5.40
CA GLU A 168 -11.09 17.08 5.09
C GLU A 168 -10.80 16.11 3.96
N PHE A 169 -11.33 14.88 4.04
CA PHE A 169 -11.07 13.87 3.01
C PHE A 169 -11.63 14.30 1.65
N LEU A 170 -12.86 14.81 1.60
CA LEU A 170 -13.45 15.33 0.37
C LEU A 170 -12.61 16.45 -0.24
N SER A 171 -12.13 17.40 0.59
CA SER A 171 -11.27 18.49 0.12
C SER A 171 -9.98 17.98 -0.52
N MET A 172 -9.36 16.96 0.08
CA MET A 172 -8.16 16.31 -0.48
C MET A 172 -8.46 15.58 -1.79
N CYS A 173 -9.58 14.87 -1.89
CA CYS A 173 -10.02 14.24 -3.14
C CYS A 173 -10.20 15.27 -4.27
N MET A 174 -10.81 16.42 -3.95
CA MET A 174 -11.00 17.49 -4.93
C MET A 174 -9.68 18.11 -5.39
N LEU A 175 -8.70 18.28 -4.50
CA LEU A 175 -7.36 18.74 -4.86
C LEU A 175 -6.67 17.78 -5.83
N ILE A 176 -6.77 16.47 -5.60
CA ILE A 176 -6.17 15.43 -6.46
C ILE A 176 -6.89 15.34 -7.82
N SER A 177 -8.21 15.58 -7.84
CA SER A 177 -9.01 15.48 -9.06
C SER A 177 -8.64 16.51 -10.14
N GLY A 178 -7.98 17.60 -9.74
CA GLY A 178 -7.65 18.71 -10.64
C GLY A 178 -8.87 19.47 -11.20
N LYS A 179 -10.08 19.18 -10.70
CA LYS A 179 -11.30 19.90 -11.11
C LYS A 179 -11.26 21.34 -10.63
N PRO A 180 -11.72 22.31 -11.44
CA PRO A 180 -11.75 23.72 -11.04
C PRO A 180 -12.72 23.92 -9.87
N LEU A 181 -12.24 24.61 -8.83
CA LEU A 181 -13.01 24.84 -7.61
C LEU A 181 -13.84 26.10 -7.69
N LEU A 182 -15.00 26.08 -7.05
CA LEU A 182 -15.84 27.25 -6.83
C LEU A 182 -15.30 28.06 -5.63
N GLU A 183 -14.22 28.79 -5.83
CA GLU A 183 -13.49 29.50 -4.76
C GLU A 183 -14.38 30.51 -3.97
N SER A 184 -15.41 31.04 -4.61
CA SER A 184 -16.32 32.06 -4.03
C SER A 184 -17.65 31.49 -3.50
N ALA A 185 -17.75 30.17 -3.32
CA ALA A 185 -18.95 29.56 -2.81
C ALA A 185 -19.20 29.98 -1.35
N MET A 186 -20.26 30.75 -1.12
CA MET A 186 -20.69 31.17 0.22
C MET A 186 -21.68 30.19 0.87
N LYS A 187 -22.34 29.37 0.05
CA LYS A 187 -23.30 28.34 0.46
C LYS A 187 -23.10 27.08 -0.33
N THR A 188 -23.27 25.94 0.33
CA THR A 188 -23.04 24.60 -0.27
C THR A 188 -24.32 23.94 -0.79
N GLY A 189 -25.48 24.39 -0.31
CA GLY A 189 -26.78 23.76 -0.61
C GLY A 189 -27.19 22.64 0.33
N PHE A 190 -26.30 22.22 1.24
CA PHE A 190 -26.60 21.23 2.29
C PHE A 190 -27.38 21.87 3.45
N ALA A 191 -28.20 21.07 4.16
CA ALA A 191 -29.02 21.52 5.27
C ALA A 191 -28.18 22.05 6.45
N ASP A 192 -27.00 21.56 6.63
CA ASP A 192 -26.03 21.89 7.68
C ASP A 192 -24.97 22.91 7.21
N ASP A 193 -25.25 23.70 6.19
CA ASP A 193 -24.30 24.66 5.59
C ASP A 193 -23.59 25.54 6.62
N GLU A 194 -24.28 25.92 7.70
CA GLU A 194 -23.73 26.74 8.78
C GLU A 194 -22.63 26.06 9.56
N ASN A 195 -22.64 24.71 9.61
CA ASN A 195 -21.64 23.88 10.28
C ASN A 195 -20.44 23.55 9.38
N ILE A 196 -20.53 23.85 8.08
CA ILE A 196 -19.43 23.63 7.13
C ILE A 196 -18.46 24.81 7.20
N PRO A 197 -17.17 24.57 7.56
CA PRO A 197 -16.16 25.63 7.61
C PRO A 197 -16.06 26.39 6.29
N SER A 198 -15.87 27.71 6.37
CA SER A 198 -15.85 28.58 5.19
C SER A 198 -14.84 28.14 4.14
N TRP A 199 -13.68 27.67 4.57
CA TRP A 199 -12.62 27.19 3.66
C TRP A 199 -13.00 25.91 2.91
N MET A 200 -13.90 25.09 3.47
CA MET A 200 -14.37 23.84 2.84
C MET A 200 -15.50 24.10 1.82
N LYS A 201 -16.23 25.21 1.93
CA LYS A 201 -17.45 25.43 1.13
C LYS A 201 -17.23 25.34 -0.37
N GLY A 202 -16.10 25.85 -0.86
CA GLY A 202 -15.75 25.74 -2.28
C GLY A 202 -15.55 24.29 -2.74
N TYR A 203 -14.87 23.48 -1.94
CA TYR A 203 -14.65 22.05 -2.20
C TYR A 203 -15.98 21.29 -2.17
N VAL A 204 -16.77 21.48 -1.12
CA VAL A 204 -18.06 20.79 -0.93
C VAL A 204 -19.04 21.13 -2.04
N SER A 205 -19.15 22.40 -2.41
CA SER A 205 -20.03 22.84 -3.51
C SER A 205 -19.60 22.25 -4.85
N THR A 206 -18.30 22.29 -5.15
CA THR A 206 -17.77 21.70 -6.39
C THR A 206 -18.00 20.19 -6.42
N ALA A 207 -17.74 19.51 -5.30
CA ALA A 207 -17.94 18.07 -5.18
C ALA A 207 -19.41 17.67 -5.37
N ALA A 208 -20.35 18.44 -4.81
CA ALA A 208 -21.78 18.22 -5.01
C ALA A 208 -22.17 18.35 -6.49
N MET A 209 -21.70 19.40 -7.17
CA MET A 209 -21.98 19.62 -8.60
C MET A 209 -21.37 18.53 -9.50
N CYS A 210 -20.24 17.95 -9.09
CA CYS A 210 -19.56 16.89 -9.83
C CYS A 210 -20.03 15.46 -9.45
N GLY A 211 -20.98 15.33 -8.52
CA GLY A 211 -21.45 14.03 -8.02
C GLY A 211 -20.43 13.29 -7.13
N VAL A 212 -19.41 13.99 -6.63
CA VAL A 212 -18.33 13.41 -5.79
C VAL A 212 -18.73 13.33 -4.33
N ALA A 213 -19.54 14.30 -3.83
CA ALA A 213 -19.86 14.42 -2.39
C ALA A 213 -20.57 13.19 -1.79
N GLY A 214 -21.03 12.27 -2.62
CA GLY A 214 -21.60 10.98 -2.27
C GLY A 214 -22.77 11.05 -1.30
N GLY A 215 -23.98 10.77 -1.78
CA GLY A 215 -25.18 10.64 -0.96
C GLY A 215 -25.64 11.95 -0.31
N GLY A 216 -26.79 12.35 -0.60
CA GLY A 216 -27.46 13.51 -0.11
C GLY A 216 -28.21 14.16 -1.24
N GLU A 217 -29.50 13.90 -1.34
CA GLU A 217 -30.37 14.76 -2.13
C GLU A 217 -30.23 16.21 -1.63
N TYR A 218 -30.46 17.18 -2.49
CA TYR A 218 -30.50 18.58 -2.11
C TYR A 218 -31.38 18.72 -0.87
N GLY A 219 -30.79 19.13 0.27
CA GLY A 219 -31.51 19.29 1.54
C GLY A 219 -31.09 18.35 2.67
N GLU A 220 -30.21 17.38 2.42
CA GLU A 220 -29.61 16.56 3.48
C GLU A 220 -28.37 17.23 4.09
N ALA A 221 -27.96 16.78 5.28
CA ALA A 221 -26.75 17.25 5.93
C ALA A 221 -25.50 16.61 5.29
N PHE A 222 -24.42 17.40 5.13
CA PHE A 222 -23.12 16.91 4.66
C PHE A 222 -22.29 16.31 5.78
N GLU A 223 -22.42 16.80 7.00
CA GLU A 223 -21.72 16.34 8.21
C GLU A 223 -20.19 16.45 8.09
N ALA A 224 -19.69 17.61 7.69
CA ALA A 224 -18.27 17.85 7.37
C ALA A 224 -17.29 17.44 8.46
N GLN A 225 -17.66 17.50 9.74
CA GLN A 225 -16.79 17.23 10.90
C GLN A 225 -16.85 15.78 11.39
N THR A 226 -17.78 14.96 10.89
CA THR A 226 -17.87 13.55 11.28
C THR A 226 -16.70 12.77 10.66
N PRO A 227 -16.17 11.75 11.36
CA PRO A 227 -15.18 10.85 10.76
C PRO A 227 -15.75 10.16 9.52
N VAL A 228 -14.99 10.15 8.42
CA VAL A 228 -15.36 9.44 7.21
C VAL A 228 -15.10 7.93 7.37
N THR A 229 -16.04 7.11 6.93
CA THR A 229 -15.80 5.66 6.85
C THR A 229 -14.93 5.30 5.65
N LYS A 230 -14.27 4.16 5.70
CA LYS A 230 -13.44 3.65 4.60
C LYS A 230 -14.27 3.46 3.32
N SER A 231 -15.51 3.00 3.46
CA SER A 231 -16.45 2.82 2.35
C SER A 231 -16.85 4.14 1.69
N GLU A 232 -17.20 5.14 2.48
CA GLU A 232 -17.51 6.49 1.97
C GLU A 232 -16.29 7.13 1.32
N ALA A 233 -15.11 6.96 1.91
CA ALA A 233 -13.86 7.44 1.35
C ALA A 233 -13.56 6.82 -0.01
N ALA A 234 -13.77 5.50 -0.15
CA ALA A 234 -13.63 4.82 -1.44
C ALA A 234 -14.55 5.42 -2.50
N LEU A 235 -15.83 5.61 -2.17
CA LEU A 235 -16.81 6.20 -3.08
C LEU A 235 -16.44 7.63 -3.50
N MET A 236 -16.04 8.47 -2.55
CA MET A 236 -15.60 9.85 -2.83
C MET A 236 -14.38 9.88 -3.73
N LEU A 237 -13.37 9.06 -3.43
CA LEU A 237 -12.12 9.05 -4.20
C LEU A 237 -12.34 8.51 -5.61
N ASP A 238 -13.07 7.39 -5.78
CA ASP A 238 -13.38 6.83 -7.09
C ASP A 238 -14.09 7.85 -7.99
N ARG A 239 -15.12 8.52 -7.47
CA ARG A 239 -15.86 9.57 -8.18
C ARG A 239 -15.00 10.82 -8.47
N ALA A 240 -14.06 11.16 -7.58
CA ALA A 240 -13.18 12.32 -7.77
C ALA A 240 -12.20 12.11 -8.91
N ILE A 241 -11.51 10.95 -8.94
CA ILE A 241 -10.45 10.66 -9.91
C ILE A 241 -10.96 9.91 -11.16
N ASN A 242 -12.21 9.41 -11.11
CA ASN A 242 -12.90 8.76 -12.23
C ASN A 242 -12.06 7.64 -12.86
N VAL A 243 -11.76 6.60 -12.07
CA VAL A 243 -11.05 5.42 -12.57
C VAL A 243 -11.93 4.56 -13.47
N THR A 244 -11.30 3.71 -14.27
CA THR A 244 -12.02 2.81 -15.18
C THR A 244 -12.86 1.82 -14.37
N THR A 245 -14.14 1.70 -14.70
CA THR A 245 -15.03 0.73 -14.08
C THR A 245 -14.63 -0.69 -14.46
N VAL A 246 -14.44 -1.53 -13.46
CA VAL A 246 -14.14 -2.95 -13.64
C VAL A 246 -15.38 -3.80 -13.38
N SER A 247 -15.46 -4.95 -14.05
CA SER A 247 -16.49 -5.94 -13.72
C SER A 247 -16.14 -6.61 -12.40
N TYR A 248 -17.08 -6.67 -11.48
CA TYR A 248 -16.89 -7.33 -10.19
C TYR A 248 -18.08 -8.23 -9.85
N ILE A 249 -17.86 -9.20 -8.98
CA ILE A 249 -18.93 -10.01 -8.39
C ILE A 249 -19.12 -9.51 -6.96
N PRO A 250 -20.33 -9.05 -6.59
CA PRO A 250 -20.58 -8.61 -5.22
C PRO A 250 -20.33 -9.77 -4.25
N LEU A 251 -19.41 -9.58 -3.30
CA LEU A 251 -19.10 -10.55 -2.26
C LEU A 251 -19.94 -10.34 -1.01
N ASP A 252 -20.54 -9.16 -0.86
CA ASP A 252 -21.38 -8.79 0.27
C ASP A 252 -22.64 -8.07 -0.25
N GLU A 253 -23.80 -8.72 -0.12
CA GLU A 253 -25.10 -8.16 -0.52
C GLU A 253 -25.56 -7.01 0.41
N ALA A 254 -24.90 -6.83 1.56
CA ALA A 254 -25.22 -5.76 2.51
C ALA A 254 -24.56 -4.42 2.16
N LEU A 255 -23.58 -4.43 1.25
CA LEU A 255 -22.89 -3.20 0.82
C LEU A 255 -23.68 -2.51 -0.30
N ASP A 256 -23.77 -1.17 -0.22
CA ASP A 256 -24.34 -0.37 -1.30
C ASP A 256 -23.61 -0.63 -2.62
N ALA A 257 -24.36 -0.76 -3.73
CA ALA A 257 -23.81 -1.13 -5.03
C ALA A 257 -22.76 -0.15 -5.55
N ASP A 258 -22.95 1.15 -5.33
CA ASP A 258 -22.00 2.19 -5.75
C ASP A 258 -20.71 2.11 -4.93
N ILE A 259 -20.83 1.86 -3.64
CA ILE A 259 -19.68 1.66 -2.74
C ILE A 259 -18.90 0.40 -3.15
N ALA A 260 -19.62 -0.71 -3.38
CA ALA A 260 -18.98 -1.96 -3.80
C ALA A 260 -18.23 -1.80 -5.14
N GLN A 261 -18.83 -1.09 -6.09
CA GLN A 261 -18.17 -0.79 -7.37
C GLN A 261 -16.94 0.12 -7.19
N ALA A 262 -17.04 1.16 -6.35
CA ALA A 262 -15.92 2.04 -6.07
C ALA A 262 -14.74 1.29 -5.42
N CYS A 263 -15.02 0.43 -4.46
CA CYS A 263 -14.01 -0.43 -3.84
C CYS A 263 -13.34 -1.35 -4.87
N ALA A 264 -14.12 -2.00 -5.75
CA ALA A 264 -13.58 -2.86 -6.80
C ALA A 264 -12.70 -2.08 -7.79
N ASN A 265 -13.14 -0.88 -8.20
CA ASN A 265 -12.37 -0.01 -9.10
C ASN A 265 -11.02 0.38 -8.48
N LEU A 266 -11.02 0.83 -7.23
CA LEU A 266 -9.83 1.30 -6.53
C LEU A 266 -8.87 0.15 -6.20
N SER A 267 -9.38 -1.02 -5.82
CA SER A 267 -8.55 -2.22 -5.60
C SER A 267 -7.88 -2.69 -6.90
N ALA A 268 -8.62 -2.75 -7.99
CA ALA A 268 -8.07 -3.12 -9.31
C ALA A 268 -6.97 -2.16 -9.78
N CYS A 269 -6.97 -0.90 -9.30
CA CYS A 269 -5.94 0.09 -9.59
C CYS A 269 -4.82 0.14 -8.54
N GLY A 270 -4.85 -0.72 -7.52
CA GLY A 270 -3.87 -0.75 -6.44
C GLY A 270 -3.92 0.48 -5.52
N VAL A 271 -5.07 1.17 -5.45
CA VAL A 271 -5.26 2.37 -4.61
C VAL A 271 -5.67 1.98 -3.19
N MET A 272 -6.35 0.86 -3.04
CA MET A 272 -6.74 0.32 -1.73
C MET A 272 -6.71 -1.21 -1.74
N ASP A 273 -6.62 -1.80 -0.54
CA ASP A 273 -6.75 -3.25 -0.36
C ASP A 273 -8.22 -3.68 -0.37
N ASP A 274 -8.51 -4.86 -0.89
CA ASP A 274 -9.87 -5.43 -1.00
C ASP A 274 -10.65 -5.50 0.33
N ALA A 275 -9.94 -5.60 1.44
CA ALA A 275 -10.52 -5.71 2.77
C ALA A 275 -11.08 -4.39 3.33
N ILE A 276 -10.65 -3.23 2.79
CA ILE A 276 -10.92 -1.91 3.39
C ILE A 276 -12.41 -1.50 3.28
N GLY A 277 -13.15 -1.98 2.27
CA GLY A 277 -14.52 -1.56 2.02
C GLY A 277 -15.62 -2.21 2.88
N ARG A 278 -15.29 -3.24 3.69
CA ARG A 278 -16.31 -4.15 4.23
C ARG A 278 -16.87 -3.82 5.61
N ASN A 279 -16.26 -2.94 6.41
CA ASN A 279 -16.52 -2.95 7.86
C ASN A 279 -17.07 -1.66 8.47
N GLY A 280 -17.46 -0.64 7.71
CA GLY A 280 -17.95 0.63 8.30
C GLY A 280 -16.95 1.31 9.23
N GLU A 281 -15.69 0.88 9.24
CA GLU A 281 -14.60 1.46 10.02
C GLU A 281 -14.24 2.86 9.53
N TYR A 282 -13.83 3.70 10.44
CA TYR A 282 -13.35 5.04 10.11
C TYR A 282 -11.96 5.00 9.48
N LEU A 283 -11.75 5.89 8.52
CA LEU A 283 -10.47 6.04 7.84
C LEU A 283 -9.48 6.81 8.73
N THR A 284 -8.33 6.22 9.00
CA THR A 284 -7.23 6.91 9.71
C THR A 284 -6.39 7.77 8.77
N ARG A 285 -5.63 8.74 9.32
CA ARG A 285 -4.72 9.58 8.51
C ARG A 285 -3.63 8.77 7.82
N GLY A 286 -3.11 7.70 8.44
CA GLY A 286 -2.12 6.81 7.84
C GLY A 286 -2.69 6.05 6.63
N GLU A 287 -3.89 5.49 6.76
CA GLU A 287 -4.60 4.82 5.66
C GLU A 287 -4.95 5.81 4.55
N MET A 288 -5.48 6.99 4.92
CA MET A 288 -5.73 8.08 3.98
C MET A 288 -4.46 8.44 3.18
N ALA A 289 -3.32 8.56 3.85
CA ALA A 289 -2.06 8.91 3.17
C ALA A 289 -1.66 7.87 2.12
N ARG A 290 -1.75 6.57 2.45
CA ARG A 290 -1.49 5.50 1.49
C ARG A 290 -2.43 5.56 0.29
N MET A 291 -3.73 5.65 0.55
CA MET A 291 -4.78 5.71 -0.46
C MET A 291 -4.60 6.89 -1.42
N LEU A 292 -4.41 8.10 -0.87
CA LEU A 292 -4.21 9.30 -1.68
C LEU A 292 -2.86 9.31 -2.41
N SER A 293 -1.81 8.77 -1.82
CA SER A 293 -0.49 8.62 -2.46
C SER A 293 -0.58 7.71 -3.70
N ALA A 294 -1.30 6.60 -3.61
CA ALA A 294 -1.55 5.71 -4.74
C ALA A 294 -2.40 6.39 -5.83
N ALA A 295 -3.45 7.11 -5.43
CA ALA A 295 -4.30 7.87 -6.34
C ALA A 295 -3.52 8.96 -7.10
N ILE A 296 -2.61 9.68 -6.43
CA ILE A 296 -1.73 10.69 -7.06
C ILE A 296 -0.87 10.03 -8.15
N LYS A 297 -0.21 8.92 -7.84
CA LYS A 297 0.61 8.19 -8.83
C LYS A 297 -0.21 7.75 -10.05
N LEU A 298 -1.43 7.29 -9.82
CA LEU A 298 -2.35 6.87 -10.88
C LEU A 298 -2.75 8.05 -11.78
N THR A 299 -3.04 9.23 -11.20
CA THR A 299 -3.47 10.42 -11.96
C THR A 299 -2.32 11.12 -12.68
N GLU A 300 -1.09 11.08 -12.16
CA GLU A 300 0.09 11.65 -12.81
C GLU A 300 0.58 10.82 -14.00
N ASN A 301 0.21 9.56 -14.10
CA ASN A 301 0.57 8.66 -15.19
C ASN A 301 -0.48 8.64 -16.33
N ARG A 302 -1.56 9.43 -16.22
CA ARG A 302 -2.58 9.63 -17.26
C ARG A 302 -2.25 10.82 -18.13
#